data_3e725208aa9cc0a3b4595cb191752015
#
_entry.id   3e725208aa9cc0a3b4595cb191752015
#
_cell.length_a   1.000
_cell.length_b   1.000
_cell.length_c   1.000
_cell.angle_alpha   90.00
_cell.angle_beta   90.00
_cell.angle_gamma   90.00
#
_symmetry.space_group_name_H-M   'P 1'
#
loop_
_entity.id
_entity.type
_entity.pdbx_description
1 polymer ?
#
loop_
_entity_poly.entity_id
_entity_poly.type
_entity_poly.pdbx_seq_one_letter_code
_entity_poly.pdbx_strand_id
1 'polypeptide(L)'
;EAKAIELMRQVGIPSPEKRLDQYPFEFSGSMRQRIIIATALACDPKLIIADEPTTALDVTVQAQILELLQKLTKEKGTSVIMITHDLGVVASMCDRIAIMYAGQIVEEGTVDEIFYEPHHPYTKGLLNSINNSAKDNDEPLVPIPGTPPDLLKLPRGCAFMSRCPYTMKICEVQASPVTTYSETHCCRCWLECMDETKITVSGEEALEDSMAGSHFYPDFAAVLLKQKVAEQYGLKAENVLTGAGSSAMIDMIGLTFLDDGDEVLFSAPTYGAFADMAYLNGGVPVSVPVTEEQKFNLPAMKEKIGEKTKIVVICNPNNPTGTYVPI
;
A
#
# COMPACT_ATOMS: atom_id res chain seq x y z
N GLU A 1 -37.80 -34.57 8.48
CA GLU A 1 -37.46 -34.84 9.87
C GLU A 1 -36.21 -35.71 10.00
N ALA A 2 -36.12 -36.91 9.39
CA ALA A 2 -34.97 -37.82 9.54
C ALA A 2 -33.64 -37.14 9.13
N LYS A 3 -33.58 -36.42 8.00
CA LYS A 3 -32.38 -35.66 7.57
C LYS A 3 -32.00 -34.56 8.58
N ALA A 4 -32.98 -33.88 9.16
CA ALA A 4 -32.71 -32.84 10.16
C ALA A 4 -32.08 -33.41 11.43
N ILE A 5 -32.63 -34.54 11.94
CA ILE A 5 -32.09 -35.26 13.09
C ILE A 5 -30.65 -35.73 12.82
N GLU A 6 -30.40 -36.27 11.64
CA GLU A 6 -29.05 -36.72 11.23
C GLU A 6 -28.05 -35.54 11.20
N LEU A 7 -28.42 -34.41 10.60
CA LEU A 7 -27.58 -33.20 10.56
C LEU A 7 -27.32 -32.64 11.97
N MET A 8 -28.36 -32.57 12.81
CA MET A 8 -28.20 -32.14 14.21
C MET A 8 -27.25 -33.06 14.98
N ARG A 9 -27.27 -34.36 14.69
CA ARG A 9 -26.34 -35.33 15.27
C ARG A 9 -24.91 -35.14 14.77
N GLN A 10 -24.72 -34.90 13.46
CA GLN A 10 -23.42 -34.61 12.85
C GLN A 10 -22.76 -33.39 13.46
N VAL A 11 -23.51 -32.32 13.75
CA VAL A 11 -22.99 -31.12 14.40
C VAL A 11 -22.91 -31.19 15.92
N GLY A 12 -23.23 -32.36 16.50
CA GLY A 12 -23.08 -32.61 17.93
C GLY A 12 -24.16 -31.97 18.82
N ILE A 13 -25.38 -31.81 18.33
CA ILE A 13 -26.53 -31.43 19.18
C ILE A 13 -26.97 -32.60 20.00
N PRO A 14 -27.02 -32.50 21.35
CA PRO A 14 -27.44 -33.58 22.20
C PRO A 14 -28.96 -33.84 22.13
N SER A 15 -29.37 -35.10 22.03
CA SER A 15 -30.77 -35.54 21.96
C SER A 15 -31.57 -34.83 20.85
N PRO A 16 -31.15 -34.89 19.58
CA PRO A 16 -31.72 -34.11 18.51
C PRO A 16 -33.20 -34.38 18.28
N GLU A 17 -33.66 -35.61 18.53
CA GLU A 17 -35.07 -36.04 18.41
C GLU A 17 -36.01 -35.24 19.32
N LYS A 18 -35.53 -34.85 20.52
CA LYS A 18 -36.31 -34.08 21.49
C LYS A 18 -36.25 -32.58 21.21
N ARG A 19 -35.36 -32.13 20.32
CA ARG A 19 -35.09 -30.73 20.08
C ARG A 19 -35.60 -30.24 18.72
N LEU A 20 -36.19 -31.13 17.94
CA LEU A 20 -36.64 -30.82 16.59
C LEU A 20 -37.72 -29.69 16.56
N ASP A 21 -38.57 -29.67 17.58
CA ASP A 21 -39.67 -28.70 17.72
C ASP A 21 -39.31 -27.49 18.58
N GLN A 22 -38.04 -27.36 19.01
CA GLN A 22 -37.59 -26.22 19.81
C GLN A 22 -37.34 -24.99 18.95
N TYR A 23 -37.62 -23.82 19.52
CA TYR A 23 -37.35 -22.54 18.90
C TYR A 23 -35.89 -22.08 19.09
N PRO A 24 -35.34 -21.24 18.22
CA PRO A 24 -33.94 -20.80 18.31
C PRO A 24 -33.53 -20.18 19.65
N PHE A 25 -34.44 -19.52 20.36
CA PHE A 25 -34.14 -18.90 21.66
C PHE A 25 -34.00 -19.93 22.81
N GLU A 26 -34.43 -21.16 22.60
CA GLU A 26 -34.30 -22.25 23.57
C GLU A 26 -32.93 -22.95 23.51
N PHE A 27 -32.09 -22.58 22.49
CA PHE A 27 -30.75 -23.11 22.32
C PHE A 27 -29.68 -22.13 22.86
N SER A 28 -28.61 -22.67 23.43
CA SER A 28 -27.44 -21.88 23.80
C SER A 28 -26.77 -21.26 22.55
N GLY A 29 -25.93 -20.26 22.73
CA GLY A 29 -25.19 -19.60 21.62
C GLY A 29 -24.43 -20.61 20.76
N SER A 30 -23.69 -21.51 21.39
CA SER A 30 -22.93 -22.56 20.70
C SER A 30 -23.84 -23.57 19.97
N MET A 31 -24.98 -23.91 20.53
CA MET A 31 -25.94 -24.80 19.87
C MET A 31 -26.61 -24.13 18.66
N ARG A 32 -26.92 -22.85 18.76
CA ARG A 32 -27.45 -22.07 17.60
C ARG A 32 -26.47 -22.06 16.47
N GLN A 33 -25.18 -21.80 16.74
CA GLN A 33 -24.14 -21.81 15.71
C GLN A 33 -23.98 -23.18 15.04
N ARG A 34 -24.04 -24.29 15.84
CA ARG A 34 -24.03 -25.66 15.30
C ARG A 34 -25.24 -25.94 14.39
N ILE A 35 -26.41 -25.41 14.73
CA ILE A 35 -27.62 -25.57 13.91
C ILE A 35 -27.49 -24.76 12.60
N ILE A 36 -26.91 -23.56 12.65
CA ILE A 36 -26.63 -22.74 11.42
C ILE A 36 -25.70 -23.52 10.48
N ILE A 37 -24.64 -24.16 11.03
CA ILE A 37 -23.74 -25.01 10.24
C ILE A 37 -24.48 -26.20 9.64
N ALA A 38 -25.33 -26.89 10.45
CA ALA A 38 -26.15 -28.00 9.96
C ALA A 38 -27.07 -27.55 8.80
N THR A 39 -27.66 -26.39 8.93
CA THR A 39 -28.53 -25.81 7.91
C THR A 39 -27.75 -25.49 6.61
N ALA A 40 -26.56 -24.90 6.73
CA ALA A 40 -25.70 -24.62 5.58
C ALA A 40 -25.31 -25.93 4.84
N LEU A 41 -25.09 -27.01 5.58
CA LEU A 41 -24.71 -28.34 5.04
C LEU A 41 -25.90 -29.16 4.52
N ALA A 42 -27.15 -28.72 4.74
CA ALA A 42 -28.35 -29.55 4.48
C ALA A 42 -28.54 -29.91 3.00
N CYS A 43 -28.05 -29.06 2.09
CA CYS A 43 -28.15 -29.24 0.64
C CYS A 43 -26.86 -29.78 0.00
N ASP A 44 -25.92 -30.28 0.81
CA ASP A 44 -24.62 -30.81 0.36
C ASP A 44 -23.91 -29.83 -0.60
N PRO A 45 -23.64 -28.58 -0.17
CA PRO A 45 -23.11 -27.53 -1.02
C PRO A 45 -21.65 -27.83 -1.39
N LYS A 46 -21.21 -27.35 -2.56
CA LYS A 46 -19.80 -27.38 -2.95
C LYS A 46 -18.97 -26.28 -2.31
N LEU A 47 -19.63 -25.19 -1.90
CA LEU A 47 -19.01 -24.01 -1.28
C LEU A 47 -19.88 -23.51 -0.12
N ILE A 48 -19.23 -23.22 1.00
CA ILE A 48 -19.83 -22.52 2.15
C ILE A 48 -19.15 -21.17 2.31
N ILE A 49 -19.95 -20.12 2.54
CA ILE A 49 -19.46 -18.81 2.95
C ILE A 49 -19.78 -18.68 4.44
N ALA A 50 -18.73 -18.60 5.26
CA ALA A 50 -18.79 -18.44 6.69
C ALA A 50 -18.40 -16.99 7.06
N ASP A 51 -19.42 -16.17 7.30
CA ASP A 51 -19.25 -14.77 7.68
C ASP A 51 -19.24 -14.64 9.19
N GLU A 52 -18.06 -14.29 9.75
CA GLU A 52 -17.82 -14.15 11.19
C GLU A 52 -18.34 -15.36 12.02
N PRO A 53 -17.98 -16.62 11.68
CA PRO A 53 -18.65 -17.81 12.22
C PRO A 53 -18.44 -18.01 13.72
N THR A 54 -17.52 -17.28 14.33
CA THR A 54 -17.17 -17.41 15.75
C THR A 54 -17.41 -16.13 16.56
N THR A 55 -17.99 -15.11 15.95
CA THR A 55 -18.30 -13.85 16.65
C THR A 55 -19.22 -14.09 17.86
N ALA A 56 -18.91 -13.42 18.97
CA ALA A 56 -19.62 -13.52 20.27
C ALA A 56 -19.59 -14.93 20.94
N LEU A 57 -18.64 -15.78 20.58
CA LEU A 57 -18.36 -17.03 21.27
C LEU A 57 -17.12 -16.90 22.16
N ASP A 58 -17.11 -17.65 23.26
CA ASP A 58 -15.87 -17.77 24.04
C ASP A 58 -14.82 -18.62 23.29
N VAL A 59 -13.55 -18.44 23.66
CA VAL A 59 -12.39 -19.02 22.95
C VAL A 59 -12.51 -20.55 22.81
N THR A 60 -13.02 -21.21 23.84
CA THR A 60 -13.15 -22.67 23.86
C THR A 60 -14.24 -23.15 22.89
N VAL A 61 -15.37 -22.47 22.88
CA VAL A 61 -16.48 -22.77 21.94
C VAL A 61 -16.08 -22.41 20.52
N GLN A 62 -15.35 -21.29 20.32
CA GLN A 62 -14.79 -20.90 19.01
C GLN A 62 -13.95 -22.04 18.43
N ALA A 63 -12.98 -22.57 19.18
CA ALA A 63 -12.14 -23.67 18.72
C ALA A 63 -12.97 -24.92 18.33
N GLN A 64 -13.98 -25.29 19.14
CA GLN A 64 -14.86 -26.41 18.83
C GLN A 64 -15.69 -26.21 17.54
N ILE A 65 -16.16 -25.01 17.30
CA ILE A 65 -16.93 -24.68 16.07
C ILE A 65 -16.04 -24.75 14.84
N LEU A 66 -14.81 -24.22 14.93
CA LEU A 66 -13.85 -24.25 13.83
C LEU A 66 -13.43 -25.69 13.50
N GLU A 67 -13.12 -26.50 14.51
CA GLU A 67 -12.79 -27.91 14.34
C GLU A 67 -13.96 -28.68 13.69
N LEU A 68 -15.19 -28.43 14.15
CA LEU A 68 -16.40 -29.03 13.59
C LEU A 68 -16.55 -28.66 12.10
N LEU A 69 -16.41 -27.37 11.75
CA LEU A 69 -16.52 -26.88 10.39
C LEU A 69 -15.45 -27.53 9.50
N GLN A 70 -14.21 -27.57 9.95
CA GLN A 70 -13.10 -28.17 9.22
C GLN A 70 -13.31 -29.67 8.98
N LYS A 71 -13.76 -30.39 10.00
CA LYS A 71 -14.06 -31.84 9.90
C LYS A 71 -15.15 -32.09 8.85
N LEU A 72 -16.30 -31.43 9.01
CA LEU A 72 -17.46 -31.65 8.14
C LEU A 72 -17.20 -31.25 6.68
N THR A 73 -16.46 -30.18 6.45
CA THR A 73 -16.12 -29.74 5.09
C THR A 73 -15.12 -30.67 4.42
N LYS A 74 -14.12 -31.18 5.16
CA LYS A 74 -13.19 -32.19 4.65
C LYS A 74 -13.90 -33.53 4.32
N GLU A 75 -14.78 -34.00 5.22
CA GLU A 75 -15.53 -35.24 4.98
C GLU A 75 -16.44 -35.17 3.77
N LYS A 76 -17.00 -34.00 3.48
CA LYS A 76 -17.92 -33.79 2.35
C LYS A 76 -17.23 -33.25 1.08
N GLY A 77 -15.95 -32.90 1.12
CA GLY A 77 -15.23 -32.24 0.01
C GLY A 77 -15.78 -30.85 -0.34
N THR A 78 -16.28 -30.13 0.67
CA THR A 78 -16.85 -28.79 0.53
C THR A 78 -15.78 -27.74 0.73
N SER A 79 -15.68 -26.76 -0.17
CA SER A 79 -14.80 -25.59 -0.01
C SER A 79 -15.42 -24.58 0.96
N VAL A 80 -14.58 -23.81 1.65
CA VAL A 80 -15.04 -22.74 2.58
C VAL A 80 -14.38 -21.43 2.24
N ILE A 81 -15.17 -20.38 2.11
CA ILE A 81 -14.71 -18.98 2.18
C ILE A 81 -15.03 -18.50 3.59
N MET A 82 -13.99 -18.16 4.35
CA MET A 82 -14.13 -17.65 5.71
C MET A 82 -13.88 -16.13 5.72
N ILE A 83 -14.84 -15.37 6.20
CA ILE A 83 -14.71 -13.93 6.42
C ILE A 83 -14.52 -13.73 7.93
N THR A 84 -13.38 -13.17 8.32
CA THR A 84 -13.06 -12.95 9.74
C THR A 84 -11.98 -11.87 9.89
N HIS A 85 -11.95 -11.23 11.04
CA HIS A 85 -10.89 -10.32 11.46
C HIS A 85 -9.84 -11.01 12.36
N ASP A 86 -10.03 -12.28 12.68
CA ASP A 86 -9.13 -13.05 13.56
C ASP A 86 -8.07 -13.78 12.72
N LEU A 87 -6.87 -13.23 12.67
CA LEU A 87 -5.74 -13.81 11.92
C LEU A 87 -5.25 -15.14 12.51
N GLY A 88 -5.48 -15.40 13.81
CA GLY A 88 -5.19 -16.70 14.42
C GLY A 88 -6.08 -17.80 13.86
N VAL A 89 -7.37 -17.51 13.66
CA VAL A 89 -8.30 -18.41 12.97
C VAL A 89 -7.86 -18.66 11.53
N VAL A 90 -7.51 -17.60 10.81
CA VAL A 90 -7.05 -17.69 9.42
C VAL A 90 -5.81 -18.58 9.31
N ALA A 91 -4.81 -18.37 10.18
CA ALA A 91 -3.58 -19.16 10.20
C ALA A 91 -3.80 -20.66 10.43
N SER A 92 -4.83 -21.00 11.21
CA SER A 92 -5.11 -22.40 11.59
C SER A 92 -6.03 -23.16 10.62
N MET A 93 -6.82 -22.43 9.82
CA MET A 93 -7.95 -22.99 9.08
C MET A 93 -7.84 -22.87 7.57
N CYS A 94 -7.15 -21.83 7.08
CA CYS A 94 -7.15 -21.46 5.66
C CYS A 94 -5.91 -21.98 4.93
N ASP A 95 -6.05 -22.30 3.65
CA ASP A 95 -4.93 -22.60 2.75
C ASP A 95 -4.43 -21.32 2.07
N ARG A 96 -5.35 -20.38 1.80
CA ARG A 96 -5.10 -19.10 1.13
C ARG A 96 -5.78 -17.94 1.86
N ILE A 97 -5.20 -16.77 1.75
CA ILE A 97 -5.68 -15.54 2.38
C ILE A 97 -5.83 -14.45 1.33
N ALA A 98 -6.93 -13.70 1.42
CA ALA A 98 -7.13 -12.45 0.70
C ALA A 98 -7.33 -11.33 1.72
N ILE A 99 -6.37 -10.42 1.81
CA ILE A 99 -6.45 -9.24 2.69
C ILE A 99 -7.28 -8.16 2.00
N MET A 100 -8.36 -7.78 2.66
CA MET A 100 -9.28 -6.77 2.14
C MET A 100 -9.18 -5.46 2.92
N TYR A 101 -9.13 -4.33 2.21
CA TYR A 101 -9.20 -3.00 2.79
C TYR A 101 -10.16 -2.12 1.99
N ALA A 102 -11.11 -1.49 2.68
CA ALA A 102 -12.10 -0.59 2.06
C ALA A 102 -12.78 -1.19 0.80
N GLY A 103 -13.16 -2.48 0.87
CA GLY A 103 -13.86 -3.17 -0.22
C GLY A 103 -12.96 -3.69 -1.36
N GLN A 104 -11.65 -3.52 -1.27
CA GLN A 104 -10.68 -4.00 -2.27
C GLN A 104 -9.74 -5.03 -1.69
N ILE A 105 -9.43 -6.08 -2.47
CA ILE A 105 -8.34 -7.01 -2.12
C ILE A 105 -7.03 -6.29 -2.41
N VAL A 106 -6.22 -6.10 -1.36
CA VAL A 106 -4.94 -5.39 -1.43
C VAL A 106 -3.76 -6.36 -1.52
N GLU A 107 -3.91 -7.57 -0.99
CA GLU A 107 -2.91 -8.63 -1.07
C GLU A 107 -3.59 -9.99 -0.99
N GLU A 108 -3.09 -10.98 -1.71
CA GLU A 108 -3.59 -12.36 -1.74
C GLU A 108 -2.42 -13.32 -1.86
N GLY A 109 -2.46 -14.42 -1.11
CA GLY A 109 -1.42 -15.45 -1.12
C GLY A 109 -1.80 -16.70 -0.33
N THR A 110 -0.88 -17.65 -0.23
CA THR A 110 -0.96 -18.73 0.76
C THR A 110 -0.79 -18.18 2.17
N VAL A 111 -1.14 -18.97 3.18
CA VAL A 111 -0.94 -18.58 4.59
C VAL A 111 0.53 -18.21 4.83
N ASP A 112 1.47 -19.04 4.38
CA ASP A 112 2.90 -18.81 4.58
C ASP A 112 3.38 -17.53 3.89
N GLU A 113 2.97 -17.28 2.65
CA GLU A 113 3.32 -16.07 1.91
C GLU A 113 2.84 -14.80 2.63
N ILE A 114 1.59 -14.79 3.09
CA ILE A 114 1.02 -13.62 3.77
C ILE A 114 1.63 -13.39 5.16
N PHE A 115 1.93 -14.45 5.91
CA PHE A 115 2.45 -14.31 7.27
C PHE A 115 3.96 -14.05 7.33
N TYR A 116 4.74 -14.62 6.41
CA TYR A 116 6.20 -14.52 6.44
C TYR A 116 6.79 -13.57 5.40
N GLU A 117 6.07 -13.34 4.28
CA GLU A 117 6.52 -12.47 3.18
C GLU A 117 5.44 -11.44 2.77
N PRO A 118 4.85 -10.69 3.72
CA PRO A 118 3.83 -9.69 3.39
C PRO A 118 4.45 -8.53 2.61
N HIS A 119 3.74 -8.07 1.57
CA HIS A 119 4.18 -6.95 0.73
C HIS A 119 3.40 -5.67 1.02
N HIS A 120 2.07 -5.73 1.12
CA HIS A 120 1.26 -4.53 1.31
C HIS A 120 1.48 -3.91 2.71
N PRO A 121 1.69 -2.59 2.83
CA PRO A 121 1.88 -1.92 4.13
C PRO A 121 0.74 -2.14 5.13
N TYR A 122 -0.49 -2.32 4.66
CA TYR A 122 -1.62 -2.67 5.52
C TYR A 122 -1.47 -4.08 6.11
N THR A 123 -1.09 -5.06 5.30
CA THR A 123 -0.82 -6.45 5.76
C THR A 123 0.29 -6.47 6.79
N LYS A 124 1.40 -5.78 6.51
CA LYS A 124 2.51 -5.63 7.47
C LYS A 124 2.05 -5.01 8.79
N GLY A 125 1.22 -3.96 8.73
CA GLY A 125 0.65 -3.31 9.91
C GLY A 125 -0.27 -4.23 10.71
N LEU A 126 -1.11 -5.04 10.04
CA LEU A 126 -1.97 -6.03 10.71
C LEU A 126 -1.16 -7.10 11.45
N LEU A 127 -0.15 -7.66 10.78
CA LEU A 127 0.70 -8.71 11.38
C LEU A 127 1.54 -8.18 12.53
N ASN A 128 2.08 -6.97 12.42
CA ASN A 128 2.84 -6.32 13.50
C ASN A 128 2.00 -6.09 14.75
N SER A 129 0.72 -5.76 14.61
CA SER A 129 -0.18 -5.59 15.76
C SER A 129 -0.46 -6.89 16.53
N ILE A 130 -0.24 -8.06 15.91
CA ILE A 130 -0.38 -9.37 16.56
C ILE A 130 0.94 -9.85 17.15
N ASN A 131 2.04 -9.73 16.41
CA ASN A 131 3.35 -10.21 16.85
C ASN A 131 3.83 -9.52 18.13
N ASN A 132 3.45 -8.27 18.34
CA ASN A 132 3.75 -7.53 19.58
C ASN A 132 2.93 -8.03 20.77
N SER A 133 1.78 -8.69 20.55
CA SER A 133 1.00 -9.31 21.62
C SER A 133 1.61 -10.61 22.14
N ALA A 134 2.49 -11.26 21.37
CA ALA A 134 3.11 -12.55 21.70
C ALA A 134 4.51 -12.40 22.33
N LYS A 135 5.11 -11.22 22.32
CA LYS A 135 6.39 -10.95 22.96
C LYS A 135 6.13 -10.46 24.38
N ASP A 136 6.74 -11.13 25.36
CA ASP A 136 6.77 -10.76 26.81
C ASP A 136 7.51 -9.43 27.10
N ASN A 137 7.59 -8.54 26.15
CA ASN A 137 8.18 -7.21 26.31
C ASN A 137 7.05 -6.22 26.57
N ASP A 138 7.22 -5.38 27.61
CA ASP A 138 6.36 -4.25 27.99
C ASP A 138 6.25 -3.15 26.88
N GLU A 139 6.49 -3.49 25.61
CA GLU A 139 6.32 -2.55 24.51
C GLU A 139 4.83 -2.41 24.16
N PRO A 140 4.31 -1.18 24.11
CA PRO A 140 2.92 -0.94 23.79
C PRO A 140 2.61 -1.39 22.34
N LEU A 141 1.43 -1.98 22.16
CA LEU A 141 0.91 -2.32 20.83
C LEU A 141 0.91 -1.05 19.95
N VAL A 142 1.55 -1.14 18.79
CA VAL A 142 1.56 -0.04 17.82
C VAL A 142 0.37 -0.23 16.86
N PRO A 143 -0.74 0.50 17.07
CA PRO A 143 -1.88 0.41 16.17
C PRO A 143 -1.56 1.06 14.83
N ILE A 144 -2.24 0.61 13.77
CA ILE A 144 -2.18 1.31 12.47
C ILE A 144 -2.78 2.71 12.65
N PRO A 145 -2.00 3.79 12.44
CA PRO A 145 -2.45 5.16 12.72
C PRO A 145 -3.61 5.60 11.82
N GLY A 146 -4.34 6.62 12.25
CA GLY A 146 -5.42 7.24 11.48
C GLY A 146 -6.73 6.44 11.47
N THR A 147 -7.72 6.97 10.76
CA THR A 147 -9.07 6.39 10.62
C THR A 147 -9.25 5.77 9.23
N PRO A 148 -10.05 4.68 9.08
CA PRO A 148 -10.44 4.16 7.78
C PRO A 148 -11.12 5.24 6.93
N PRO A 149 -11.02 5.16 5.59
CA PRO A 149 -11.67 6.11 4.70
C PRO A 149 -13.20 5.97 4.75
N ASP A 150 -13.88 7.05 4.41
CA ASP A 150 -15.33 7.01 4.19
C ASP A 150 -15.62 6.15 2.95
N LEU A 151 -16.32 5.03 3.16
CA LEU A 151 -16.66 4.09 2.08
C LEU A 151 -17.59 4.69 1.01
N LEU A 152 -18.30 5.78 1.32
CA LEU A 152 -19.12 6.50 0.37
C LEU A 152 -18.30 7.45 -0.52
N LYS A 153 -17.06 7.76 -0.12
CA LYS A 153 -16.18 8.70 -0.81
C LYS A 153 -14.75 8.15 -0.88
N LEU A 154 -14.61 6.97 -1.45
CA LEU A 154 -13.30 6.38 -1.64
C LEU A 154 -12.40 7.24 -2.53
N PRO A 155 -11.09 7.34 -2.24
CA PRO A 155 -10.13 8.02 -3.10
C PRO A 155 -10.05 7.32 -4.47
N ARG A 156 -9.66 8.06 -5.50
CA ARG A 156 -9.45 7.49 -6.85
C ARG A 156 -8.26 6.53 -6.90
N GLY A 157 -7.32 6.70 -6.00
CA GLY A 157 -6.11 5.90 -5.88
C GLY A 157 -6.19 4.82 -4.81
N CYS A 158 -5.13 4.67 -4.02
CA CYS A 158 -5.06 3.67 -2.96
C CYS A 158 -5.93 4.07 -1.76
N ALA A 159 -6.88 3.23 -1.38
CA ALA A 159 -7.77 3.48 -0.25
C ALA A 159 -7.02 3.56 1.10
N PHE A 160 -5.85 2.92 1.21
CA PHE A 160 -5.02 2.93 2.41
C PHE A 160 -4.10 4.15 2.52
N MET A 161 -4.00 4.99 1.51
CA MET A 161 -3.04 6.09 1.40
C MET A 161 -2.97 7.01 2.62
N SER A 162 -4.13 7.36 3.22
CA SER A 162 -4.20 8.27 4.38
C SER A 162 -3.59 7.70 5.67
N ARG A 163 -3.37 6.39 5.72
CA ARG A 163 -2.83 5.64 6.86
C ARG A 163 -1.50 4.96 6.54
N CYS A 164 -1.06 5.03 5.29
CA CYS A 164 0.16 4.39 4.82
C CYS A 164 1.38 5.25 5.13
N PRO A 165 2.38 4.74 5.88
CA PRO A 165 3.60 5.51 6.17
C PRO A 165 4.46 5.74 4.91
N TYR A 166 4.21 5.00 3.84
CA TYR A 166 4.92 5.08 2.57
C TYR A 166 4.11 5.75 1.46
N THR A 167 3.09 6.53 1.81
CA THR A 167 2.19 7.12 0.82
C THR A 167 2.95 8.04 -0.15
N MET A 168 2.61 7.93 -1.43
CA MET A 168 3.17 8.73 -2.52
C MET A 168 2.05 9.50 -3.23
N LYS A 169 2.38 10.57 -3.94
CA LYS A 169 1.38 11.36 -4.71
C LYS A 169 0.58 10.51 -5.69
N ILE A 170 1.18 9.50 -6.29
CA ILE A 170 0.48 8.59 -7.20
C ILE A 170 -0.61 7.79 -6.49
N CYS A 171 -0.42 7.50 -5.20
CA CYS A 171 -1.43 6.81 -4.39
C CYS A 171 -2.72 7.61 -4.22
N GLU A 172 -2.70 8.92 -4.41
CA GLU A 172 -3.89 9.79 -4.32
C GLU A 172 -4.76 9.73 -5.58
N VAL A 173 -4.13 9.60 -6.73
CA VAL A 173 -4.79 9.87 -8.03
C VAL A 173 -5.04 8.63 -8.86
N GLN A 174 -4.28 7.55 -8.63
CA GLN A 174 -4.32 6.36 -9.46
C GLN A 174 -4.28 5.09 -8.61
N ALA A 175 -5.17 4.14 -8.95
CA ALA A 175 -5.14 2.81 -8.35
C ALA A 175 -3.82 2.08 -8.70
N SER A 176 -3.23 1.41 -7.71
CA SER A 176 -2.01 0.64 -7.94
C SER A 176 -2.28 -0.57 -8.85
N PRO A 177 -1.35 -0.92 -9.73
CA PRO A 177 -1.40 -2.19 -10.45
C PRO A 177 -1.24 -3.35 -9.48
N VAL A 178 -1.49 -4.55 -9.99
CA VAL A 178 -1.24 -5.80 -9.27
C VAL A 178 0.14 -6.31 -9.65
N THR A 179 1.01 -6.48 -8.66
CA THR A 179 2.30 -7.15 -8.82
C THR A 179 2.15 -8.61 -8.39
N THR A 180 2.64 -9.53 -9.19
CA THR A 180 2.58 -10.98 -8.95
C THR A 180 3.98 -11.48 -8.60
N TYR A 181 4.11 -12.17 -7.45
CA TYR A 181 5.38 -12.71 -6.93
C TYR A 181 5.50 -14.21 -7.17
N SER A 182 4.38 -14.92 -7.09
CA SER A 182 4.29 -16.36 -7.34
C SER A 182 2.98 -16.68 -8.05
N GLU A 183 2.69 -17.96 -8.31
CA GLU A 183 1.41 -18.41 -8.85
C GLU A 183 0.22 -18.11 -7.90
N THR A 184 0.51 -17.92 -6.61
CA THR A 184 -0.49 -17.72 -5.55
C THR A 184 -0.42 -16.36 -4.89
N HIS A 185 0.73 -15.65 -4.95
CA HIS A 185 0.97 -14.40 -4.23
C HIS A 185 0.92 -13.18 -5.15
N CYS A 186 0.01 -12.27 -4.86
CA CYS A 186 -0.06 -10.99 -5.54
C CYS A 186 -0.40 -9.85 -4.57
N CYS A 187 0.10 -8.66 -4.87
CA CYS A 187 -0.08 -7.46 -4.07
C CYS A 187 -0.47 -6.27 -4.94
N ARG A 188 -1.35 -5.43 -4.43
CA ARG A 188 -1.82 -4.20 -5.07
C ARG A 188 -1.21 -2.99 -4.36
N CYS A 189 0.06 -2.69 -4.68
CA CYS A 189 0.79 -1.58 -4.06
C CYS A 189 1.75 -0.92 -5.06
N TRP A 190 1.85 0.40 -5.06
CA TRP A 190 2.80 1.13 -5.90
C TRP A 190 4.25 0.91 -5.48
N LEU A 191 4.53 0.67 -4.20
CA LEU A 191 5.87 0.35 -3.72
C LEU A 191 6.44 -0.89 -4.41
N GLU A 192 5.59 -1.87 -4.66
CA GLU A 192 5.96 -3.14 -5.26
C GLU A 192 6.17 -3.06 -6.79
N CYS A 193 5.77 -1.95 -7.40
CA CYS A 193 6.00 -1.69 -8.83
C CYS A 193 7.27 -0.86 -9.07
N MET A 194 7.90 -0.39 -7.99
CA MET A 194 9.19 0.30 -8.07
C MET A 194 10.28 -0.76 -8.01
N ASP A 195 11.12 -0.79 -9.03
CA ASP A 195 12.27 -1.71 -9.14
C ASP A 195 13.06 -1.71 -7.82
N GLU A 196 13.12 -2.85 -7.13
CA GLU A 196 13.74 -2.99 -5.80
C GLU A 196 15.19 -2.51 -5.76
N THR A 197 15.85 -2.44 -6.93
CA THR A 197 17.19 -1.87 -7.07
C THR A 197 17.23 -0.36 -6.82
N LYS A 198 16.07 0.30 -6.70
CA LYS A 198 15.98 1.78 -6.56
C LYS A 198 15.63 2.26 -5.15
N ILE A 199 15.19 1.37 -4.24
CA ILE A 199 14.88 1.72 -2.85
C ILE A 199 15.37 0.58 -1.93
N THR A 200 16.66 0.33 -1.91
CA THR A 200 17.29 -0.52 -0.91
C THR A 200 18.12 0.29 0.04
N VAL A 201 17.43 0.94 0.95
CA VAL A 201 17.91 1.05 2.34
C VAL A 201 16.65 1.08 3.18
N SER A 202 16.45 0.15 4.11
CA SER A 202 15.51 0.39 5.19
C SER A 202 15.96 1.70 5.84
N GLY A 203 15.08 2.69 5.93
CA GLY A 203 15.44 3.98 6.51
C GLY A 203 16.03 3.84 7.92
N GLU A 204 15.74 2.75 8.60
CA GLU A 204 16.23 2.39 9.92
C GLU A 204 17.71 1.98 9.90
N GLU A 205 18.14 1.08 9.01
CA GLU A 205 19.57 0.71 8.90
C GLU A 205 20.44 1.88 8.46
N ALA A 206 19.95 2.71 7.53
CA ALA A 206 20.68 3.90 7.11
C ALA A 206 20.74 4.97 8.21
N LEU A 207 19.70 5.07 9.04
CA LEU A 207 19.68 5.96 10.20
C LEU A 207 20.63 5.44 11.30
N GLU A 208 20.64 4.14 11.60
CA GLU A 208 21.53 3.54 12.59
C GLU A 208 23.00 3.69 12.18
N ASP A 209 23.35 3.40 10.94
CA ASP A 209 24.70 3.61 10.40
C ASP A 209 25.08 5.11 10.41
N SER A 210 24.14 6.00 10.09
CA SER A 210 24.38 7.44 10.13
C SER A 210 24.53 7.97 11.55
N MET A 211 23.78 7.43 12.52
CA MET A 211 23.90 7.78 13.93
C MET A 211 25.26 7.39 14.51
N ALA A 212 25.81 6.24 14.14
CA ALA A 212 27.14 5.81 14.56
C ALA A 212 28.25 6.77 14.08
N GLY A 213 28.04 7.44 12.93
CA GLY A 213 28.96 8.42 12.35
C GLY A 213 28.62 9.89 12.65
N SER A 214 27.54 10.18 13.41
CA SER A 214 27.00 11.53 13.60
C SER A 214 27.97 12.52 14.30
N HIS A 215 29.00 12.03 14.95
CA HIS A 215 30.06 12.84 15.59
C HIS A 215 31.17 13.30 14.62
N PHE A 216 31.17 12.78 13.38
CA PHE A 216 32.10 13.25 12.35
C PHE A 216 31.49 14.42 11.57
N TYR A 217 32.35 15.27 11.04
CA TYR A 217 31.92 16.29 10.07
C TYR A 217 31.32 15.59 8.84
N PRO A 218 30.19 16.10 8.31
CA PRO A 218 29.58 15.54 7.11
C PRO A 218 30.50 15.63 5.90
N ASP A 219 30.38 14.68 4.98
CA ASP A 219 31.03 14.76 3.67
C ASP A 219 30.37 15.84 2.81
N PHE A 220 30.89 17.05 2.88
CA PHE A 220 30.38 18.20 2.12
C PHE A 220 30.44 18.00 0.59
N ALA A 221 31.31 17.13 0.11
CA ALA A 221 31.45 16.82 -1.31
C ALA A 221 30.47 15.73 -1.76
N ALA A 222 29.79 15.06 -0.81
CA ALA A 222 28.89 13.94 -1.03
C ALA A 222 29.49 12.85 -1.94
N VAL A 223 30.77 12.51 -1.73
CA VAL A 223 31.56 11.66 -2.64
C VAL A 223 30.91 10.28 -2.80
N LEU A 224 30.52 9.65 -1.70
CA LEU A 224 29.90 8.32 -1.74
C LEU A 224 28.55 8.33 -2.46
N LEU A 225 27.71 9.36 -2.21
CA LEU A 225 26.42 9.50 -2.89
C LEU A 225 26.61 9.72 -4.39
N LYS A 226 27.54 10.61 -4.79
CA LYS A 226 27.85 10.87 -6.20
C LYS A 226 28.36 9.61 -6.91
N GLN A 227 29.20 8.81 -6.26
CA GLN A 227 29.68 7.56 -6.81
C GLN A 227 28.54 6.55 -7.02
N LYS A 228 27.68 6.37 -6.02
CA LYS A 228 26.54 5.46 -6.12
C LYS A 228 25.54 5.86 -7.22
N VAL A 229 25.21 7.13 -7.31
CA VAL A 229 24.36 7.65 -8.39
C VAL A 229 25.03 7.45 -9.75
N ALA A 230 26.32 7.76 -9.87
CA ALA A 230 27.05 7.58 -11.12
C ALA A 230 27.10 6.12 -11.56
N GLU A 231 27.38 5.19 -10.65
CA GLU A 231 27.34 3.75 -10.91
C GLU A 231 25.99 3.29 -11.44
N GLN A 232 24.89 3.74 -10.81
CA GLN A 232 23.52 3.36 -11.18
C GLN A 232 23.12 3.83 -12.57
N TYR A 233 23.59 5.01 -12.98
CA TYR A 233 23.18 5.63 -14.26
C TYR A 233 24.26 5.51 -15.34
N GLY A 234 25.37 4.80 -15.10
CA GLY A 234 26.46 4.66 -16.06
C GLY A 234 27.19 5.98 -16.34
N LEU A 235 27.25 6.87 -15.35
CA LEU A 235 27.88 8.18 -15.40
C LEU A 235 29.23 8.17 -14.63
N LYS A 236 29.96 9.27 -14.71
CA LYS A 236 31.08 9.53 -13.81
C LYS A 236 30.61 10.35 -12.61
N ALA A 237 31.24 10.20 -11.45
CA ALA A 237 30.89 10.95 -10.24
C ALA A 237 30.97 12.49 -10.44
N GLU A 238 31.86 12.95 -11.32
CA GLU A 238 31.98 14.37 -11.72
C GLU A 238 30.76 14.91 -12.49
N ASN A 239 29.93 14.01 -13.06
CA ASN A 239 28.69 14.37 -13.74
C ASN A 239 27.49 14.44 -12.80
N VAL A 240 27.68 14.18 -11.50
CA VAL A 240 26.63 14.15 -10.49
C VAL A 240 26.78 15.35 -9.57
N LEU A 241 25.71 16.15 -9.49
CA LEU A 241 25.60 17.26 -8.56
C LEU A 241 24.58 16.88 -7.47
N THR A 242 24.85 17.24 -6.23
CA THR A 242 23.99 16.97 -5.07
C THR A 242 23.61 18.27 -4.39
N GLY A 243 22.40 18.33 -3.83
CA GLY A 243 21.90 19.48 -3.11
C GLY A 243 20.74 19.16 -2.19
N ALA A 244 20.32 20.11 -1.38
CA ALA A 244 19.20 19.98 -0.45
C ALA A 244 17.85 20.07 -1.19
N GLY A 245 17.53 19.04 -1.97
CA GLY A 245 16.34 18.95 -2.79
C GLY A 245 16.44 19.69 -4.15
N SER A 246 15.41 19.54 -4.98
CA SER A 246 15.38 20.11 -6.34
C SER A 246 15.42 21.62 -6.37
N SER A 247 14.84 22.31 -5.38
CA SER A 247 14.88 23.78 -5.31
C SER A 247 16.30 24.31 -5.17
N ALA A 248 17.12 23.70 -4.28
CA ALA A 248 18.52 24.10 -4.15
C ALA A 248 19.32 23.85 -5.44
N MET A 249 18.98 22.82 -6.19
CA MET A 249 19.61 22.54 -7.48
C MET A 249 19.22 23.60 -8.53
N ILE A 250 17.96 24.01 -8.56
CA ILE A 250 17.47 25.08 -9.43
C ILE A 250 18.17 26.40 -9.11
N ASP A 251 18.28 26.74 -7.82
CA ASP A 251 18.99 27.96 -7.40
C ASP A 251 20.47 27.94 -7.79
N MET A 252 21.16 26.79 -7.63
CA MET A 252 22.55 26.65 -8.07
C MET A 252 22.72 26.83 -9.59
N ILE A 253 21.76 26.38 -10.38
CA ILE A 253 21.77 26.62 -11.84
C ILE A 253 21.66 28.12 -12.11
N GLY A 254 20.73 28.81 -11.42
CA GLY A 254 20.60 30.28 -11.54
C GLY A 254 21.90 31.01 -11.19
N LEU A 255 22.46 30.72 -10.01
CA LEU A 255 23.72 31.28 -9.52
C LEU A 255 24.92 31.05 -10.47
N THR A 256 24.90 29.92 -11.19
CA THR A 256 26.04 29.51 -12.03
C THR A 256 25.95 30.09 -13.43
N PHE A 257 24.76 30.24 -13.99
CA PHE A 257 24.57 30.51 -15.42
C PHE A 257 23.93 31.85 -15.74
N LEU A 258 23.29 32.53 -14.77
CA LEU A 258 22.60 33.79 -15.01
C LEU A 258 23.47 34.99 -14.65
N ASP A 259 23.49 35.96 -15.54
CA ASP A 259 23.94 37.33 -15.29
C ASP A 259 22.75 38.28 -15.28
N ASP A 260 22.94 39.53 -14.80
CA ASP A 260 21.88 40.51 -14.72
C ASP A 260 21.25 40.80 -16.10
N GLY A 261 19.94 40.57 -16.19
CA GLY A 261 19.15 40.79 -17.40
C GLY A 261 19.10 39.61 -18.38
N ASP A 262 19.73 38.45 -18.04
CA ASP A 262 19.57 37.20 -18.78
C ASP A 262 18.16 36.67 -18.66
N GLU A 263 17.63 36.05 -19.70
CA GLU A 263 16.28 35.54 -19.74
C GLU A 263 16.21 34.04 -19.42
N VAL A 264 15.22 33.66 -18.60
CA VAL A 264 14.83 32.29 -18.34
C VAL A 264 13.46 32.01 -18.95
N LEU A 265 13.42 31.20 -19.98
CA LEU A 265 12.23 30.92 -20.77
C LEU A 265 11.56 29.61 -20.35
N PHE A 266 10.25 29.62 -20.09
CA PHE A 266 9.43 28.46 -19.75
C PHE A 266 7.98 28.59 -20.21
N SER A 267 7.21 27.51 -20.20
CA SER A 267 5.75 27.60 -20.37
C SER A 267 5.05 27.73 -19.01
N ALA A 268 4.01 28.55 -18.93
CA ALA A 268 3.20 28.74 -17.72
C ALA A 268 1.75 28.26 -17.94
N PRO A 269 1.11 27.60 -16.94
CA PRO A 269 1.63 27.35 -15.59
C PRO A 269 2.68 26.23 -15.53
N THR A 270 3.69 26.39 -14.68
CA THR A 270 4.71 25.39 -14.33
C THR A 270 5.17 25.60 -12.88
N TYR A 271 6.17 24.83 -12.44
CA TYR A 271 6.71 24.94 -11.08
C TYR A 271 7.33 26.34 -10.85
N GLY A 272 6.81 27.05 -9.82
CA GLY A 272 7.14 28.45 -9.56
C GLY A 272 8.61 28.74 -9.31
N ALA A 273 9.37 27.78 -8.78
CA ALA A 273 10.80 27.94 -8.50
C ALA A 273 11.64 28.35 -9.73
N PHE A 274 11.18 28.13 -10.95
CA PHE A 274 11.90 28.56 -12.13
C PHE A 274 11.84 30.09 -12.34
N ALA A 275 10.69 30.70 -12.04
CA ALA A 275 10.55 32.13 -12.03
C ALA A 275 11.30 32.79 -10.88
N ASP A 276 11.20 32.17 -9.69
CA ASP A 276 11.90 32.64 -8.48
C ASP A 276 13.42 32.60 -8.68
N MET A 277 13.95 31.53 -9.26
CA MET A 277 15.36 31.39 -9.60
C MET A 277 15.82 32.51 -10.54
N ALA A 278 15.03 32.88 -11.57
CA ALA A 278 15.36 33.98 -12.43
C ALA A 278 15.44 35.30 -11.65
N TYR A 279 14.39 35.65 -10.89
CA TYR A 279 14.34 36.89 -10.11
C TYR A 279 15.45 36.99 -9.06
N LEU A 280 15.70 35.91 -8.32
CA LEU A 280 16.70 35.91 -7.25
C LEU A 280 18.15 36.08 -7.76
N ASN A 281 18.39 35.72 -9.01
CA ASN A 281 19.72 35.79 -9.62
C ASN A 281 19.87 36.94 -10.69
N GLY A 282 19.02 37.97 -10.61
CA GLY A 282 19.10 39.13 -11.48
C GLY A 282 18.59 38.90 -12.92
N GLY A 283 18.07 37.74 -13.21
CA GLY A 283 17.52 37.38 -14.52
C GLY A 283 16.06 37.82 -14.72
N VAL A 284 15.56 37.66 -15.92
CA VAL A 284 14.20 38.02 -16.32
C VAL A 284 13.42 36.75 -16.68
N PRO A 285 12.36 36.39 -15.94
CA PRO A 285 11.52 35.25 -16.30
C PRO A 285 10.66 35.62 -17.53
N VAL A 286 10.75 34.79 -18.56
CA VAL A 286 9.97 34.91 -19.79
C VAL A 286 9.08 33.67 -19.91
N SER A 287 7.77 33.89 -19.89
CA SER A 287 6.83 32.78 -20.01
C SER A 287 6.02 32.81 -21.27
N VAL A 288 5.66 31.65 -21.79
CA VAL A 288 4.65 31.47 -22.83
C VAL A 288 3.51 30.63 -22.28
N PRO A 289 2.26 30.86 -22.70
CA PRO A 289 1.15 30.00 -22.26
C PRO A 289 1.37 28.54 -22.68
N VAL A 290 0.96 27.59 -21.84
CA VAL A 290 0.81 26.17 -22.24
C VAL A 290 -0.21 26.06 -23.38
N THR A 291 -0.21 24.94 -24.08
CA THR A 291 -1.23 24.63 -25.09
C THR A 291 -2.61 24.47 -24.46
N GLU A 292 -3.68 24.38 -25.25
CA GLU A 292 -5.04 24.06 -24.78
C GLU A 292 -5.10 22.72 -24.02
N GLU A 293 -4.21 21.78 -24.36
CA GLU A 293 -4.06 20.49 -23.67
C GLU A 293 -3.20 20.59 -22.40
N GLN A 294 -2.86 21.79 -21.95
CA GLN A 294 -2.02 22.05 -20.77
C GLN A 294 -0.58 21.49 -20.88
N LYS A 295 -0.08 21.30 -22.11
CA LYS A 295 1.30 20.87 -22.40
C LYS A 295 2.22 22.07 -22.64
N PHE A 296 3.51 21.86 -22.46
CA PHE A 296 4.51 22.85 -22.85
C PHE A 296 4.37 23.23 -24.34
N ASN A 297 4.29 24.50 -24.61
CA ASN A 297 4.15 25.05 -25.97
C ASN A 297 5.53 25.25 -26.60
N LEU A 298 6.17 24.15 -26.98
CA LEU A 298 7.53 24.16 -27.53
C LEU A 298 7.67 25.05 -28.79
N PRO A 299 6.69 25.07 -29.72
CA PRO A 299 6.77 26.01 -30.88
C PRO A 299 6.81 27.46 -30.43
N ALA A 300 5.91 27.89 -29.54
CA ALA A 300 5.89 29.27 -29.04
C ALA A 300 7.13 29.60 -28.20
N MET A 301 7.65 28.66 -27.43
CA MET A 301 8.92 28.81 -26.72
C MET A 301 10.07 29.03 -27.70
N LYS A 302 10.14 28.25 -28.79
CA LYS A 302 11.18 28.40 -29.82
C LYS A 302 11.19 29.77 -30.46
N GLU A 303 10.01 30.35 -30.72
CA GLU A 303 9.86 31.71 -31.29
C GLU A 303 10.31 32.81 -30.32
N LYS A 304 10.26 32.52 -28.99
CA LYS A 304 10.67 33.48 -27.96
C LYS A 304 12.17 33.45 -27.62
N ILE A 305 12.91 32.44 -28.10
CA ILE A 305 14.35 32.38 -27.89
C ILE A 305 15.02 33.54 -28.60
N GLY A 306 15.76 34.36 -27.85
CA GLY A 306 16.49 35.51 -28.32
C GLY A 306 17.93 35.54 -27.79
N GLU A 307 18.64 36.62 -28.10
CA GLU A 307 20.05 36.78 -27.67
C GLU A 307 20.25 36.82 -26.17
N LYS A 308 19.22 37.24 -25.41
CA LYS A 308 19.22 37.25 -23.94
C LYS A 308 18.78 35.97 -23.31
N THR A 309 18.21 35.01 -24.05
CA THR A 309 17.72 33.75 -23.52
C THR A 309 18.89 32.86 -23.13
N LYS A 310 19.14 32.76 -21.84
CA LYS A 310 20.25 31.99 -21.27
C LYS A 310 19.82 30.57 -20.86
N ILE A 311 18.62 30.43 -20.30
CA ILE A 311 18.09 29.17 -19.83
C ILE A 311 16.71 28.94 -20.45
N VAL A 312 16.50 27.73 -20.97
CA VAL A 312 15.19 27.24 -21.40
C VAL A 312 14.82 26.05 -20.48
N VAL A 313 13.68 26.18 -19.80
CA VAL A 313 13.20 25.16 -18.84
C VAL A 313 12.10 24.33 -19.48
N ILE A 314 12.27 23.02 -19.44
CA ILE A 314 11.24 22.03 -19.81
C ILE A 314 11.01 21.11 -18.61
N CYS A 315 9.94 21.37 -17.87
CA CYS A 315 9.51 20.51 -16.76
C CYS A 315 8.68 19.36 -17.32
N ASN A 316 9.24 18.15 -17.34
CA ASN A 316 8.61 17.01 -18.01
C ASN A 316 8.67 15.75 -17.13
N PRO A 317 7.54 15.24 -16.59
CA PRO A 317 6.18 15.80 -16.67
C PRO A 317 6.05 17.20 -16.03
N ASN A 318 5.14 18.04 -16.56
CA ASN A 318 4.96 19.38 -16.03
C ASN A 318 4.27 19.41 -14.67
N ASN A 319 4.79 20.17 -13.74
CA ASN A 319 4.16 20.47 -12.45
C ASN A 319 3.54 21.88 -12.51
N PRO A 320 2.20 22.10 -12.30
CA PRO A 320 1.25 21.16 -11.66
C PRO A 320 0.36 20.37 -12.63
N THR A 321 0.48 20.53 -13.95
CA THR A 321 -0.52 19.98 -14.88
C THR A 321 -0.43 18.47 -15.08
N GLY A 322 0.70 17.85 -14.74
CA GLY A 322 0.93 16.41 -14.92
C GLY A 322 1.08 15.99 -16.39
N THR A 323 1.02 16.93 -17.32
CA THR A 323 1.16 16.67 -18.76
C THR A 323 2.62 16.48 -19.14
N TYR A 324 2.86 15.70 -20.18
CA TYR A 324 4.20 15.52 -20.72
C TYR A 324 4.27 15.83 -22.21
N VAL A 325 5.44 16.18 -22.68
CA VAL A 325 5.78 16.29 -24.09
C VAL A 325 6.79 15.21 -24.44
N PRO A 326 6.61 14.45 -25.53
CA PRO A 326 7.61 13.50 -25.99
C PRO A 326 8.87 14.29 -26.43
N ILE A 327 10.03 13.82 -25.98
CA ILE A 327 11.34 14.38 -26.32
C ILE A 327 11.98 13.50 -27.39
#